data_c9f22ee883c80326eae135fb8b2f76d0
#
_entry.id   c9f22ee883c80326eae135fb8b2f76d0
#
_cell.length_a   1.000
_cell.length_b   1.000
_cell.length_c   1.000
_cell.angle_alpha   90.00
_cell.angle_beta   90.00
_cell.angle_gamma   90.00
#
_symmetry.space_group_name_H-M   'P 1'
#
loop_
_entity.id
_entity.type
_entity.pdbx_description
1 polymer ?
#
loop_
_entity_poly.entity_id
_entity_poly.type
_entity_poly.pdbx_seq_one_letter_code
_entity_poly.pdbx_strand_id
1 'polypeptide(L)'
;MEKERITGAEAMMRSLEHQGVKTLFGYPGGSIMPTFDALYDHRNTLNHILVRHEQGATHAAQGFARSSGKVGVCLVTSGPGATNTITGVADAMIDSTPIVVIAGQTPTSMLGTDAFQEVDLVGVTQPISKWSYQIRRAEDVAWAVARAFYIAKSGRPGPVVLDFTKNAQTEMVDYEPVTLDFIRSYDPIPDTDRVELQHAADLINVAECPFVLVGQGVELGNAQEELRSFLEKADIPCGRTLLGLSAIPSDHPLNKGMLGMHGNLGPNVKTNECDVLIAIGMRFDDRVTGNIETYARQAKIIHMDIDPSEINKNVKVDVAVLGDCKETLAELTKLVREKKHTDWIASFEEHAKAEFENVIAKELFPKAGPLNMGEVVRAVSEATHHEAVLVTDVGQNQMMAARYFKYTKNRSIITSGGLGTMGFGLPAAIGATFGRPDRTVCVFMGDGGLQMNLQELGTIMEQQAPVKMILMNNNYLGNVRQWQAMFFGGRYSFTPMVNPDYMKIAEAYNIPSRRVINREDLLEAIQEMLATDGPFLLETCVIEEGNVLPMTPPGGTVNEMLLEC
;
A
#
# COMPACT_ATOMS: atom_id res chain seq x y z
N MET A 1 1.53 2.85 44.46
CA MET A 1 2.47 1.82 43.97
C MET A 1 3.82 2.48 43.88
N GLU A 2 4.89 1.87 44.40
CA GLU A 2 6.24 2.38 44.17
C GLU A 2 6.49 2.33 42.65
N LYS A 3 7.00 3.43 42.08
CA LYS A 3 7.37 3.49 40.70
C LYS A 3 8.56 2.55 40.50
N GLU A 4 8.46 1.68 39.49
CA GLU A 4 9.55 0.77 39.18
C GLU A 4 10.64 1.54 38.42
N ARG A 5 11.88 1.46 38.92
CA ARG A 5 13.03 2.14 38.31
C ARG A 5 13.73 1.22 37.34
N ILE A 6 13.63 1.54 36.05
CA ILE A 6 14.10 0.71 34.94
C ILE A 6 14.97 1.53 33.97
N THR A 7 15.67 0.88 33.08
CA THR A 7 16.42 1.57 32.00
C THR A 7 15.48 2.14 30.95
N GLY A 8 15.96 3.14 30.18
CA GLY A 8 15.18 3.67 29.05
C GLY A 8 14.94 2.62 27.95
N ALA A 9 15.85 1.66 27.79
CA ALA A 9 15.68 0.51 26.88
C ALA A 9 14.49 -0.38 27.33
N GLU A 10 14.43 -0.71 28.60
CA GLU A 10 13.31 -1.45 29.21
C GLU A 10 12.00 -0.65 29.12
N ALA A 11 12.07 0.67 29.38
CA ALA A 11 10.92 1.56 29.21
C ALA A 11 10.39 1.58 27.78
N MET A 12 11.27 1.47 26.76
CA MET A 12 10.89 1.35 25.35
C MET A 12 10.10 0.06 25.11
N MET A 13 10.59 -1.09 25.59
CA MET A 13 9.91 -2.38 25.40
C MET A 13 8.52 -2.38 26.06
N ARG A 14 8.43 -1.95 27.32
CA ARG A 14 7.14 -1.86 28.02
C ARG A 14 6.18 -0.85 27.39
N SER A 15 6.69 0.23 26.84
CA SER A 15 5.87 1.21 26.13
C SER A 15 5.32 0.63 24.82
N LEU A 16 6.10 -0.16 24.07
CA LEU A 16 5.62 -0.87 22.88
C LEU A 16 4.55 -1.90 23.23
N GLU A 17 4.73 -2.68 24.28
CA GLU A 17 3.71 -3.61 24.80
C GLU A 17 2.43 -2.89 25.20
N HIS A 18 2.56 -1.75 25.88
CA HIS A 18 1.41 -0.91 26.27
C HIS A 18 0.64 -0.37 25.08
N GLN A 19 1.32 -0.07 23.96
CA GLN A 19 0.67 0.28 22.69
C GLN A 19 0.11 -0.92 21.92
N GLY A 20 0.20 -2.14 22.48
CA GLY A 20 -0.35 -3.36 21.90
C GLY A 20 0.49 -3.95 20.76
N VAL A 21 1.77 -3.57 20.65
CA VAL A 21 2.71 -4.16 19.71
C VAL A 21 2.94 -5.63 20.07
N LYS A 22 2.91 -6.50 19.07
CA LYS A 22 3.25 -7.92 19.21
C LYS A 22 4.31 -8.36 18.21
N THR A 23 4.47 -7.64 17.12
CA THR A 23 5.44 -7.97 16.06
C THR A 23 6.15 -6.68 15.66
N LEU A 24 7.46 -6.77 15.51
CA LEU A 24 8.31 -5.70 15.01
C LEU A 24 9.39 -6.27 14.08
N PHE A 25 9.84 -5.45 13.14
CA PHE A 25 10.81 -5.81 12.12
C PHE A 25 12.08 -5.01 12.33
N GLY A 26 13.25 -5.61 12.20
CA GLY A 26 14.43 -4.81 12.43
C GLY A 26 15.75 -5.52 12.22
N TYR A 27 16.82 -4.74 12.47
CA TYR A 27 18.19 -5.23 12.35
C TYR A 27 19.05 -4.61 13.47
N PRO A 28 19.75 -5.44 14.28
CA PRO A 28 20.57 -4.97 15.40
C PRO A 28 21.83 -4.24 14.94
N GLY A 29 22.38 -3.40 15.83
CA GLY A 29 23.64 -2.72 15.62
C GLY A 29 24.12 -2.00 16.88
N GLY A 30 25.33 -1.41 16.85
CA GLY A 30 26.02 -0.92 18.02
C GLY A 30 25.30 0.14 18.85
N SER A 31 24.61 1.08 18.20
CA SER A 31 23.94 2.19 18.89
C SER A 31 22.55 1.84 19.45
N ILE A 32 21.98 0.71 19.06
CA ILE A 32 20.68 0.21 19.55
C ILE A 32 20.81 -1.02 20.43
N MET A 33 22.03 -1.45 20.71
CA MET A 33 22.33 -2.68 21.45
C MET A 33 21.62 -2.75 22.82
N PRO A 34 21.59 -1.71 23.65
CA PRO A 34 20.86 -1.79 24.94
C PRO A 34 19.38 -2.09 24.77
N THR A 35 18.75 -1.58 23.70
CA THR A 35 17.34 -1.85 23.40
C THR A 35 17.13 -3.29 22.92
N PHE A 36 18.05 -3.85 22.12
CA PHE A 36 18.00 -5.28 21.75
C PHE A 36 18.30 -6.22 22.93
N ASP A 37 19.13 -5.79 23.89
CA ASP A 37 19.37 -6.53 25.14
C ASP A 37 18.07 -6.61 25.97
N ALA A 38 17.38 -5.48 26.16
CA ALA A 38 16.07 -5.47 26.83
C ALA A 38 15.04 -6.33 26.08
N LEU A 39 15.01 -6.27 24.75
CA LEU A 39 14.10 -7.08 23.93
C LEU A 39 14.26 -8.58 24.16
N TYR A 40 15.45 -9.06 24.53
CA TYR A 40 15.68 -10.48 24.85
C TYR A 40 14.76 -10.99 25.95
N ASP A 41 14.48 -10.18 26.97
CA ASP A 41 13.58 -10.54 28.06
C ASP A 41 12.10 -10.47 27.66
N HIS A 42 11.76 -9.69 26.62
CA HIS A 42 10.41 -9.52 26.10
C HIS A 42 10.06 -10.42 24.89
N ARG A 43 10.94 -11.35 24.49
CA ARG A 43 10.74 -12.23 23.31
C ARG A 43 9.48 -13.10 23.32
N ASN A 44 8.87 -13.28 24.48
CA ASN A 44 7.59 -14.03 24.61
C ASN A 44 6.36 -13.18 24.29
N THR A 45 6.48 -11.86 24.31
CA THR A 45 5.41 -10.89 24.12
C THR A 45 5.62 -10.03 22.87
N LEU A 46 6.89 -9.75 22.53
CA LEU A 46 7.31 -9.00 21.36
C LEU A 46 8.07 -9.92 20.40
N ASN A 47 7.42 -10.32 19.31
CA ASN A 47 8.03 -11.13 18.26
C ASN A 47 8.84 -10.23 17.32
N HIS A 48 10.17 -10.31 17.42
CA HIS A 48 11.08 -9.58 16.53
C HIS A 48 11.43 -10.42 15.31
N ILE A 49 11.18 -9.88 14.12
CA ILE A 49 11.53 -10.48 12.84
C ILE A 49 12.84 -9.86 12.35
N LEU A 50 13.89 -10.67 12.33
CA LEU A 50 15.19 -10.26 11.81
C LEU A 50 15.14 -10.21 10.28
N VAL A 51 15.15 -9.01 9.74
CA VAL A 51 15.28 -8.76 8.29
C VAL A 51 16.74 -8.89 7.83
N ARG A 52 16.99 -8.76 6.54
CA ARG A 52 18.35 -8.77 5.97
C ARG A 52 18.82 -7.39 5.51
N HIS A 53 17.89 -6.41 5.48
CA HIS A 53 18.18 -5.00 5.19
C HIS A 53 17.14 -4.11 5.84
N GLU A 54 17.49 -2.94 6.33
CA GLU A 54 16.59 -2.04 7.08
C GLU A 54 15.48 -1.46 6.19
N GLN A 55 15.71 -1.31 4.88
CA GLN A 55 14.65 -1.01 3.92
C GLN A 55 13.58 -2.11 3.94
N GLY A 56 14.02 -3.38 3.98
CA GLY A 56 13.11 -4.52 4.13
C GLY A 56 12.28 -4.44 5.42
N ALA A 57 12.86 -3.98 6.54
CA ALA A 57 12.12 -3.78 7.79
C ALA A 57 10.96 -2.79 7.63
N THR A 58 11.20 -1.64 6.97
CA THR A 58 10.15 -0.64 6.77
C THR A 58 9.05 -1.11 5.82
N HIS A 59 9.39 -1.84 4.76
CA HIS A 59 8.38 -2.42 3.85
C HIS A 59 7.60 -3.56 4.51
N ALA A 60 8.25 -4.40 5.34
CA ALA A 60 7.55 -5.41 6.12
C ALA A 60 6.60 -4.77 7.15
N ALA A 61 7.02 -3.71 7.84
CA ALA A 61 6.15 -2.94 8.72
C ALA A 61 4.93 -2.36 7.98
N GLN A 62 5.11 -1.88 6.74
CA GLN A 62 4.00 -1.42 5.90
C GLN A 62 3.06 -2.56 5.51
N GLY A 63 3.60 -3.71 5.07
CA GLY A 63 2.80 -4.90 4.76
C GLY A 63 1.96 -5.37 5.95
N PHE A 64 2.56 -5.38 7.14
CA PHE A 64 1.86 -5.66 8.40
C PHE A 64 0.76 -4.62 8.69
N ALA A 65 1.06 -3.33 8.56
CA ALA A 65 0.11 -2.27 8.85
C ALA A 65 -1.10 -2.29 7.92
N ARG A 66 -0.86 -2.41 6.62
CA ARG A 66 -1.94 -2.42 5.61
C ARG A 66 -2.84 -3.65 5.71
N SER A 67 -2.26 -4.82 5.97
CA SER A 67 -3.03 -6.07 6.11
C SER A 67 -3.81 -6.14 7.42
N SER A 68 -3.21 -5.73 8.54
CA SER A 68 -3.80 -5.85 9.88
C SER A 68 -4.65 -4.64 10.31
N GLY A 69 -4.40 -3.45 9.74
CA GLY A 69 -4.98 -2.19 10.22
C GLY A 69 -4.32 -1.65 11.51
N LYS A 70 -3.18 -2.21 11.93
CA LYS A 70 -2.42 -1.79 13.10
C LYS A 70 -1.20 -0.98 12.69
N VAL A 71 -0.55 -0.32 13.65
CA VAL A 71 0.72 0.38 13.40
C VAL A 71 1.85 -0.64 13.23
N GLY A 72 2.60 -0.53 12.13
CA GLY A 72 3.82 -1.32 11.91
C GLY A 72 5.01 -0.73 12.66
N VAL A 73 5.93 -1.55 13.16
CA VAL A 73 7.07 -1.09 13.96
C VAL A 73 8.38 -1.59 13.36
N CYS A 74 9.34 -0.67 13.19
CA CYS A 74 10.72 -0.97 12.84
C CYS A 74 11.66 -0.63 13.98
N LEU A 75 12.68 -1.47 14.22
CA LEU A 75 13.75 -1.24 15.19
C LEU A 75 15.11 -1.42 14.51
N VAL A 76 15.88 -0.35 14.36
CA VAL A 76 17.15 -0.35 13.59
C VAL A 76 18.24 0.43 14.32
N THR A 77 19.50 0.29 13.86
CA THR A 77 20.62 1.03 14.43
C THR A 77 20.79 2.42 13.80
N SER A 78 21.79 3.17 14.26
CA SER A 78 22.13 4.52 13.76
C SER A 78 22.84 4.50 12.40
N GLY A 79 23.13 5.69 11.88
CA GLY A 79 23.91 5.88 10.66
C GLY A 79 23.29 5.14 9.47
N PRO A 80 24.02 4.20 8.85
CA PRO A 80 23.51 3.48 7.67
C PRO A 80 22.24 2.68 7.97
N GLY A 81 22.08 2.13 9.18
CA GLY A 81 20.85 1.43 9.56
C GLY A 81 19.64 2.35 9.55
N ALA A 82 19.79 3.56 10.08
CA ALA A 82 18.73 4.57 10.04
C ALA A 82 18.48 5.11 8.62
N THR A 83 19.53 5.44 7.87
CA THR A 83 19.38 5.99 6.50
C THR A 83 18.82 4.97 5.52
N ASN A 84 19.07 3.68 5.70
CA ASN A 84 18.46 2.63 4.89
C ASN A 84 16.92 2.55 5.03
N THR A 85 16.34 3.16 6.08
CA THR A 85 14.87 3.20 6.25
C THR A 85 14.19 4.30 5.43
N ILE A 86 14.94 5.27 4.90
CA ILE A 86 14.41 6.51 4.31
C ILE A 86 13.44 6.24 3.16
N THR A 87 13.79 5.36 2.23
CA THR A 87 12.89 4.98 1.12
C THR A 87 11.56 4.45 1.65
N GLY A 88 11.59 3.55 2.63
CA GLY A 88 10.36 2.99 3.19
C GLY A 88 9.55 3.99 4.02
N VAL A 89 10.20 4.95 4.69
CA VAL A 89 9.51 6.06 5.38
C VAL A 89 8.81 6.96 4.37
N ALA A 90 9.48 7.34 3.27
CA ALA A 90 8.90 8.15 2.20
C ALA A 90 7.71 7.43 1.52
N ASP A 91 7.85 6.13 1.28
CA ASP A 91 6.80 5.28 0.72
C ASP A 91 5.58 5.21 1.65
N ALA A 92 5.79 5.02 2.94
CA ALA A 92 4.73 5.02 3.95
C ALA A 92 4.01 6.39 4.05
N MET A 93 4.74 7.49 3.88
CA MET A 93 4.18 8.85 3.93
C MET A 93 3.22 9.11 2.77
N ILE A 94 3.65 8.82 1.55
CA ILE A 94 2.85 9.10 0.36
C ILE A 94 1.62 8.19 0.26
N ASP A 95 1.72 6.96 0.76
CA ASP A 95 0.64 5.97 0.78
C ASP A 95 -0.15 5.92 2.10
N SER A 96 0.06 6.91 2.98
CA SER A 96 -0.71 7.06 4.23
C SER A 96 -0.68 5.79 5.10
N THR A 97 0.49 5.15 5.24
CA THR A 97 0.67 3.90 5.99
C THR A 97 1.21 4.19 7.38
N PRO A 98 0.50 3.79 8.46
CA PRO A 98 0.96 4.05 9.83
C PRO A 98 2.11 3.12 10.21
N ILE A 99 3.33 3.66 10.30
CA ILE A 99 4.49 2.96 10.84
C ILE A 99 5.22 3.82 11.87
N VAL A 100 5.88 3.18 12.83
CA VAL A 100 6.80 3.81 13.78
C VAL A 100 8.19 3.20 13.58
N VAL A 101 9.14 4.03 13.18
CA VAL A 101 10.55 3.65 13.03
C VAL A 101 11.32 4.13 14.25
N ILE A 102 11.97 3.20 14.96
CA ILE A 102 12.82 3.47 16.12
C ILE A 102 14.25 3.19 15.69
N ALA A 103 15.05 4.23 15.58
CA ALA A 103 16.45 4.14 15.20
C ALA A 103 17.35 4.50 16.38
N GLY A 104 18.41 3.73 16.59
CA GLY A 104 19.45 4.09 17.54
C GLY A 104 20.20 5.34 17.12
N GLN A 105 20.80 6.03 18.08
CA GLN A 105 21.63 7.21 17.86
C GLN A 105 22.85 7.20 18.79
N THR A 106 23.87 7.95 18.43
CA THR A 106 25.05 8.17 19.29
C THR A 106 24.64 8.86 20.60
N PRO A 107 25.47 8.79 21.66
CA PRO A 107 25.18 9.49 22.90
C PRO A 107 25.07 11.02 22.68
N THR A 108 24.23 11.69 23.45
CA THR A 108 24.01 13.14 23.36
C THR A 108 25.30 13.96 23.46
N SER A 109 26.31 13.46 24.20
CA SER A 109 27.63 14.11 24.33
C SER A 109 28.47 14.11 23.05
N MET A 110 28.10 13.28 22.07
CA MET A 110 28.82 13.13 20.80
C MET A 110 28.02 13.68 19.60
N LEU A 111 26.80 14.15 19.81
CA LEU A 111 25.99 14.73 18.74
C LEU A 111 26.63 16.00 18.17
N GLY A 112 26.70 16.09 16.85
CA GLY A 112 27.29 17.22 16.13
C GLY A 112 28.82 17.19 16.07
N THR A 113 29.44 16.04 16.35
CA THR A 113 30.90 15.88 16.33
C THR A 113 31.39 14.99 15.18
N ASP A 114 30.50 14.61 14.25
CA ASP A 114 30.76 13.59 13.20
C ASP A 114 31.21 12.25 13.79
N ALA A 115 30.57 11.86 14.90
CA ALA A 115 30.82 10.60 15.57
C ALA A 115 30.54 9.40 14.66
N PHE A 116 31.18 8.25 14.95
CA PHE A 116 30.97 7.04 14.17
C PHE A 116 29.48 6.66 14.10
N GLN A 117 28.97 6.53 12.89
CA GLN A 117 27.55 6.22 12.57
C GLN A 117 26.56 7.30 13.09
N GLU A 118 26.99 8.52 13.25
CA GLU A 118 26.09 9.64 13.48
C GLU A 118 25.42 10.09 12.17
N VAL A 119 24.15 10.45 12.24
CA VAL A 119 23.41 11.14 11.17
C VAL A 119 22.32 11.98 11.80
N ASP A 120 22.06 13.17 11.26
CA ASP A 120 20.89 13.98 11.64
C ASP A 120 19.61 13.33 11.08
N LEU A 121 19.16 12.28 11.74
CA LEU A 121 17.99 11.51 11.30
C LEU A 121 16.71 12.34 11.33
N VAL A 122 16.55 13.22 12.32
CA VAL A 122 15.38 14.11 12.41
C VAL A 122 15.33 15.03 11.21
N GLY A 123 16.45 15.67 10.86
CA GLY A 123 16.55 16.56 9.70
C GLY A 123 16.24 15.82 8.38
N VAL A 124 16.76 14.60 8.21
CA VAL A 124 16.52 13.81 6.98
C VAL A 124 15.07 13.32 6.87
N THR A 125 14.43 12.99 7.98
CA THR A 125 13.07 12.40 7.96
C THR A 125 11.94 13.41 8.09
N GLN A 126 12.23 14.64 8.49
CA GLN A 126 11.22 15.69 8.69
C GLN A 126 10.30 15.89 7.47
N PRO A 127 10.78 15.96 6.22
CA PRO A 127 9.91 16.19 5.05
C PRO A 127 9.12 14.95 4.60
N ILE A 128 9.44 13.77 5.11
CA ILE A 128 8.86 12.48 4.69
C ILE A 128 8.15 11.72 5.82
N SER A 129 7.90 12.38 6.96
CA SER A 129 7.19 11.79 8.09
C SER A 129 6.18 12.77 8.70
N LYS A 130 5.21 12.24 9.42
CA LYS A 130 4.25 13.08 10.16
C LYS A 130 4.89 13.74 11.38
N TRP A 131 5.87 13.06 11.97
CA TRP A 131 6.63 13.56 13.11
C TRP A 131 7.94 12.78 13.23
N SER A 132 9.01 13.53 13.55
CA SER A 132 10.31 12.97 13.89
C SER A 132 10.76 13.57 15.21
N TYR A 133 11.29 12.73 16.12
CA TYR A 133 11.69 13.17 17.45
C TYR A 133 12.94 12.46 17.93
N GLN A 134 13.90 13.22 18.46
CA GLN A 134 15.12 12.67 19.08
C GLN A 134 14.92 12.52 20.58
N ILE A 135 14.89 11.27 21.07
CA ILE A 135 14.79 10.95 22.50
C ILE A 135 16.18 11.06 23.13
N ARG A 136 16.39 12.09 23.94
CA ARG A 136 17.69 12.42 24.56
C ARG A 136 17.80 11.98 26.01
N ARG A 137 16.70 11.65 26.69
CA ARG A 137 16.62 11.25 28.09
C ARG A 137 15.66 10.09 28.24
N ALA A 138 15.93 9.17 29.19
CA ALA A 138 15.07 8.02 29.46
C ALA A 138 13.63 8.42 29.89
N GLU A 139 13.49 9.55 30.57
CA GLU A 139 12.19 10.06 31.04
C GLU A 139 11.23 10.44 29.90
N ASP A 140 11.74 10.71 28.71
CA ASP A 140 10.93 11.07 27.55
C ASP A 140 10.41 9.84 26.78
N VAL A 141 10.90 8.62 27.06
CA VAL A 141 10.63 7.40 26.26
C VAL A 141 9.13 7.08 26.21
N ALA A 142 8.49 6.91 27.36
CA ALA A 142 7.08 6.51 27.41
C ALA A 142 6.15 7.52 26.72
N TRP A 143 6.41 8.82 26.94
CA TRP A 143 5.68 9.89 26.26
C TRP A 143 5.93 9.92 24.75
N ALA A 144 7.18 9.77 24.32
CA ALA A 144 7.53 9.81 22.89
C ALA A 144 6.89 8.64 22.13
N VAL A 145 6.91 7.44 22.71
CA VAL A 145 6.26 6.26 22.13
C VAL A 145 4.75 6.46 22.02
N ALA A 146 4.08 6.86 23.12
CA ALA A 146 2.65 7.11 23.09
C ALA A 146 2.26 8.16 22.04
N ARG A 147 3.05 9.25 21.94
CA ARG A 147 2.85 10.31 20.96
C ARG A 147 3.08 9.81 19.53
N ALA A 148 4.11 8.99 19.29
CA ALA A 148 4.41 8.41 17.99
C ALA A 148 3.25 7.56 17.47
N PHE A 149 2.71 6.68 18.32
CA PHE A 149 1.57 5.83 17.95
C PHE A 149 0.29 6.63 17.73
N TYR A 150 0.03 7.64 18.56
CA TYR A 150 -1.12 8.52 18.36
C TYR A 150 -1.04 9.24 17.02
N ILE A 151 0.09 9.89 16.70
CA ILE A 151 0.28 10.64 15.45
C ILE A 151 0.24 9.71 14.23
N ALA A 152 0.89 8.53 14.31
CA ALA A 152 0.97 7.61 13.18
C ALA A 152 -0.41 7.15 12.69
N LYS A 153 -1.35 6.90 13.61
CA LYS A 153 -2.67 6.34 13.28
C LYS A 153 -3.81 7.35 13.16
N SER A 154 -3.64 8.60 13.66
CA SER A 154 -4.73 9.59 13.71
C SER A 154 -4.80 10.45 12.46
N GLY A 155 -6.01 10.89 12.09
CA GLY A 155 -6.27 11.63 10.88
C GLY A 155 -5.86 10.85 9.64
N ARG A 156 -5.21 11.50 8.66
CA ARG A 156 -4.52 10.79 7.59
C ARG A 156 -3.32 10.04 8.19
N PRO A 157 -3.30 8.69 8.19
CA PRO A 157 -2.20 7.93 8.77
C PRO A 157 -0.86 8.19 8.08
N GLY A 158 0.25 7.84 8.75
CA GLY A 158 1.56 7.96 8.14
C GLY A 158 2.70 7.62 9.10
N PRO A 159 3.96 7.69 8.63
CA PRO A 159 5.13 7.30 9.40
C PRO A 159 5.50 8.32 10.47
N VAL A 160 6.06 7.80 11.57
CA VAL A 160 6.72 8.56 12.62
C VAL A 160 8.10 7.97 12.88
N VAL A 161 9.09 8.81 13.13
CA VAL A 161 10.47 8.38 13.37
C VAL A 161 10.93 8.84 14.75
N LEU A 162 11.43 7.89 15.53
CA LEU A 162 12.03 8.11 16.84
C LEU A 162 13.54 7.85 16.75
N ASP A 163 14.35 8.87 17.04
CA ASP A 163 15.79 8.83 17.05
C ASP A 163 16.28 8.68 18.50
N PHE A 164 16.69 7.46 18.90
CA PHE A 164 16.87 7.07 20.30
C PHE A 164 18.35 7.06 20.70
N THR A 165 18.78 8.12 21.41
CA THR A 165 20.19 8.26 21.80
C THR A 165 20.64 7.18 22.79
N LYS A 166 21.92 6.78 22.69
CA LYS A 166 22.47 5.65 23.47
C LYS A 166 22.45 5.90 24.98
N ASN A 167 22.68 7.14 25.43
CA ASN A 167 22.55 7.47 26.87
C ASN A 167 21.11 7.32 27.35
N ALA A 168 20.13 7.76 26.57
CA ALA A 168 18.73 7.62 26.94
C ALA A 168 18.28 6.15 27.06
N GLN A 169 18.91 5.23 26.29
CA GLN A 169 18.65 3.79 26.42
C GLN A 169 19.17 3.22 27.75
N THR A 170 20.27 3.76 28.28
CA THR A 170 20.95 3.20 29.48
C THR A 170 20.65 3.95 30.78
N GLU A 171 20.14 5.15 30.72
CA GLU A 171 19.71 5.94 31.88
C GLU A 171 18.55 5.25 32.60
N MET A 172 18.50 5.43 33.93
CA MET A 172 17.43 4.89 34.78
C MET A 172 16.30 5.87 34.91
N VAL A 173 15.07 5.41 34.76
CA VAL A 173 13.84 6.21 34.85
C VAL A 173 12.81 5.54 35.77
N ASP A 174 12.03 6.34 36.46
CA ASP A 174 10.82 5.90 37.17
C ASP A 174 9.69 5.73 36.15
N TYR A 175 9.48 4.51 35.68
CA TYR A 175 8.60 4.23 34.55
C TYR A 175 7.12 4.28 34.94
N GLU A 176 6.34 4.97 34.12
CA GLU A 176 4.87 4.89 34.11
C GLU A 176 4.39 4.77 32.65
N PRO A 177 3.46 3.85 32.34
CA PRO A 177 2.90 3.76 31.00
C PRO A 177 2.11 5.03 30.67
N VAL A 178 2.23 5.51 29.43
CA VAL A 178 1.55 6.72 28.94
C VAL A 178 0.54 6.33 27.87
N THR A 179 -0.70 6.80 28.01
CA THR A 179 -1.73 6.77 26.99
C THR A 179 -2.06 8.21 26.60
N LEU A 180 -2.20 8.48 25.31
CA LEU A 180 -2.60 9.79 24.81
C LEU A 180 -3.92 9.69 24.06
N ASP A 181 -4.90 10.48 24.51
CA ASP A 181 -6.21 10.62 23.86
C ASP A 181 -6.26 11.86 22.97
N PHE A 182 -5.40 12.85 23.23
CA PHE A 182 -5.27 14.05 22.43
C PHE A 182 -3.88 14.67 22.55
N ILE A 183 -3.52 15.51 21.58
CA ILE A 183 -2.33 16.35 21.61
C ILE A 183 -2.77 17.79 21.42
N ARG A 184 -2.38 18.67 22.36
CA ARG A 184 -2.70 20.09 22.25
C ARG A 184 -2.27 20.67 20.91
N SER A 185 -3.16 21.41 20.25
CA SER A 185 -2.93 22.04 18.94
C SER A 185 -2.72 21.04 17.79
N TYR A 186 -3.14 19.79 17.94
CA TYR A 186 -3.19 18.80 16.88
C TYR A 186 -4.60 18.20 16.84
N ASP A 187 -5.37 18.67 15.86
CA ASP A 187 -6.71 18.17 15.57
C ASP A 187 -6.66 17.38 14.27
N PRO A 188 -6.55 16.04 14.36
CA PRO A 188 -6.33 15.21 13.19
C PRO A 188 -7.60 14.91 12.39
N ILE A 189 -8.78 15.14 12.96
CA ILE A 189 -10.06 14.85 12.31
C ILE A 189 -10.88 16.13 12.31
N PRO A 190 -10.99 16.80 11.15
CA PRO A 190 -11.79 18.03 11.07
C PRO A 190 -13.27 17.76 11.32
N ASP A 191 -13.94 18.69 11.96
CA ASP A 191 -15.38 18.66 12.12
C ASP A 191 -16.09 18.71 10.76
N THR A 192 -17.07 17.85 10.57
CA THR A 192 -17.86 17.82 9.35
C THR A 192 -18.84 18.98 9.31
N ASP A 193 -18.72 19.84 8.30
CA ASP A 193 -19.67 20.93 8.07
C ASP A 193 -20.99 20.36 7.52
N ARG A 194 -22.07 20.51 8.30
CA ARG A 194 -23.40 20.03 7.91
C ARG A 194 -23.99 20.78 6.72
N VAL A 195 -23.59 22.03 6.48
CA VAL A 195 -24.03 22.80 5.31
C VAL A 195 -23.40 22.22 4.05
N GLU A 196 -22.10 21.95 4.07
CA GLU A 196 -21.41 21.32 2.94
C GLU A 196 -21.91 19.88 2.69
N LEU A 197 -22.22 19.14 3.75
CA LEU A 197 -22.81 17.81 3.63
C LEU A 197 -24.21 17.87 2.97
N GLN A 198 -25.03 18.87 3.31
CA GLN A 198 -26.33 19.08 2.67
C GLN A 198 -26.17 19.52 1.21
N HIS A 199 -25.22 20.40 0.89
CA HIS A 199 -24.92 20.80 -0.48
C HIS A 199 -24.50 19.58 -1.33
N ALA A 200 -23.65 18.69 -0.77
CA ALA A 200 -23.29 17.44 -1.43
C ALA A 200 -24.52 16.59 -1.74
N ALA A 201 -25.40 16.39 -0.75
CA ALA A 201 -26.64 15.64 -0.92
C ALA A 201 -27.57 16.27 -1.97
N ASP A 202 -27.68 17.60 -1.99
CA ASP A 202 -28.55 18.31 -2.96
C ASP A 202 -28.05 18.12 -4.39
N LEU A 203 -26.71 18.18 -4.63
CA LEU A 203 -26.12 17.89 -5.94
C LEU A 203 -26.38 16.43 -6.35
N ILE A 204 -26.17 15.48 -5.45
CA ILE A 204 -26.38 14.05 -5.72
C ILE A 204 -27.86 13.77 -6.03
N ASN A 205 -28.79 14.38 -5.29
CA ASN A 205 -30.22 14.15 -5.44
C ASN A 205 -30.79 14.62 -6.81
N VAL A 206 -30.12 15.56 -7.47
CA VAL A 206 -30.55 16.05 -8.80
C VAL A 206 -29.72 15.44 -9.93
N ALA A 207 -28.61 14.80 -9.66
CA ALA A 207 -27.72 14.23 -10.66
C ALA A 207 -28.42 13.17 -11.53
N GLU A 208 -28.16 13.19 -12.83
CA GLU A 208 -28.64 12.18 -13.79
C GLU A 208 -27.57 11.15 -14.12
N CYS A 209 -26.29 11.55 -14.08
CA CYS A 209 -25.13 10.73 -14.41
C CYS A 209 -24.06 10.80 -13.31
N PRO A 210 -24.38 10.51 -12.03
CA PRO A 210 -23.40 10.58 -10.94
C PRO A 210 -22.38 9.44 -11.02
N PHE A 211 -21.13 9.71 -10.59
CA PHE A 211 -20.08 8.70 -10.55
C PHE A 211 -19.23 8.83 -9.29
N VAL A 212 -18.95 7.72 -8.61
CA VAL A 212 -18.14 7.68 -7.38
C VAL A 212 -16.74 7.19 -7.67
N LEU A 213 -15.72 7.91 -7.19
CA LEU A 213 -14.33 7.49 -7.18
C LEU A 213 -13.98 7.01 -5.77
N VAL A 214 -13.67 5.72 -5.65
CA VAL A 214 -13.36 5.07 -4.37
C VAL A 214 -11.86 5.01 -4.16
N GLY A 215 -11.37 5.75 -3.16
CA GLY A 215 -9.95 5.78 -2.77
C GLY A 215 -9.62 4.90 -1.56
N GLN A 216 -8.35 4.94 -1.17
CA GLN A 216 -7.83 4.21 -0.01
C GLN A 216 -8.45 4.69 1.32
N GLY A 217 -8.91 5.93 1.40
CA GLY A 217 -9.53 6.49 2.60
C GLY A 217 -10.71 5.67 3.11
N VAL A 218 -11.44 5.00 2.22
CA VAL A 218 -12.51 4.06 2.60
C VAL A 218 -11.96 2.86 3.39
N GLU A 219 -10.82 2.30 2.97
CA GLU A 219 -10.14 1.21 3.68
C GLU A 219 -9.55 1.68 5.01
N LEU A 220 -8.90 2.84 5.03
CA LEU A 220 -8.27 3.41 6.20
C LEU A 220 -9.29 3.78 7.28
N GLY A 221 -10.43 4.35 6.88
CA GLY A 221 -11.55 4.70 7.74
C GLY A 221 -12.44 3.51 8.12
N ASN A 222 -12.19 2.29 7.60
CA ASN A 222 -13.07 1.12 7.76
C ASN A 222 -14.54 1.41 7.40
N ALA A 223 -14.76 2.13 6.29
CA ALA A 223 -16.04 2.68 5.83
C ALA A 223 -16.68 1.86 4.68
N GLN A 224 -16.31 0.60 4.51
CA GLN A 224 -16.76 -0.23 3.39
C GLN A 224 -18.26 -0.49 3.41
N GLU A 225 -18.85 -0.68 4.58
CA GLU A 225 -20.29 -0.91 4.74
C GLU A 225 -21.09 0.37 4.48
N GLU A 226 -20.60 1.50 4.96
CA GLU A 226 -21.18 2.81 4.72
C GLU A 226 -21.11 3.19 3.24
N LEU A 227 -19.97 2.91 2.59
CA LEU A 227 -19.83 3.08 1.14
C LEU A 227 -20.86 2.25 0.38
N ARG A 228 -20.99 0.95 0.70
CA ARG A 228 -21.94 0.06 0.06
C ARG A 228 -23.37 0.54 0.24
N SER A 229 -23.75 0.89 1.46
CA SER A 229 -25.09 1.42 1.77
C SER A 229 -25.39 2.72 1.01
N PHE A 230 -24.41 3.59 0.88
CA PHE A 230 -24.51 4.81 0.09
C PHE A 230 -24.74 4.53 -1.40
N LEU A 231 -23.89 3.69 -2.00
CA LEU A 231 -23.97 3.34 -3.42
C LEU A 231 -25.30 2.65 -3.76
N GLU A 232 -25.73 1.70 -2.94
CA GLU A 232 -26.96 0.92 -3.16
C GLU A 232 -28.21 1.80 -3.02
N LYS A 233 -28.26 2.69 -2.01
CA LYS A 233 -29.39 3.61 -1.81
C LYS A 233 -29.53 4.61 -2.96
N ALA A 234 -28.41 5.21 -3.36
CA ALA A 234 -28.38 6.22 -4.40
C ALA A 234 -28.29 5.62 -5.82
N ASP A 235 -28.07 4.31 -5.97
CA ASP A 235 -27.91 3.55 -7.22
C ASP A 235 -26.81 4.15 -8.13
N ILE A 236 -25.64 4.49 -7.53
CA ILE A 236 -24.56 5.19 -8.22
C ILE A 236 -23.43 4.22 -8.55
N PRO A 237 -22.98 4.14 -9.82
CA PRO A 237 -21.81 3.34 -10.18
C PRO A 237 -20.53 3.95 -9.62
N CYS A 238 -19.52 3.08 -9.35
CA CYS A 238 -18.24 3.52 -8.85
C CYS A 238 -17.06 2.92 -9.62
N GLY A 239 -15.95 3.68 -9.63
CA GLY A 239 -14.63 3.23 -10.03
C GLY A 239 -13.67 3.29 -8.85
N ARG A 240 -12.66 2.41 -8.81
CA ARG A 240 -11.71 2.29 -7.71
C ARG A 240 -10.32 2.77 -8.13
N THR A 241 -9.67 3.53 -7.27
CA THR A 241 -8.24 3.83 -7.44
C THR A 241 -7.40 2.59 -7.12
N LEU A 242 -6.12 2.57 -7.49
CA LEU A 242 -5.20 1.46 -7.21
C LEU A 242 -5.20 1.03 -5.73
N LEU A 243 -5.10 1.99 -4.81
CA LEU A 243 -5.10 1.71 -3.37
C LEU A 243 -6.51 1.51 -2.77
N GLY A 244 -7.57 1.77 -3.54
CA GLY A 244 -8.96 1.55 -3.16
C GLY A 244 -9.56 0.24 -3.71
N LEU A 245 -8.78 -0.60 -4.37
CA LEU A 245 -9.28 -1.78 -5.11
C LEU A 245 -10.04 -2.80 -4.24
N SER A 246 -9.69 -2.95 -2.97
CA SER A 246 -10.38 -3.87 -2.07
C SER A 246 -11.44 -3.23 -1.17
N ALA A 247 -11.73 -1.92 -1.36
CA ALA A 247 -12.75 -1.21 -0.58
C ALA A 247 -14.19 -1.66 -0.88
N ILE A 248 -14.42 -2.23 -2.06
CA ILE A 248 -15.71 -2.84 -2.45
C ILE A 248 -15.42 -4.15 -3.20
N PRO A 249 -16.24 -5.22 -3.04
CA PRO A 249 -16.04 -6.48 -3.76
C PRO A 249 -15.99 -6.28 -5.28
N SER A 250 -15.14 -7.07 -5.95
CA SER A 250 -14.96 -6.95 -7.40
C SER A 250 -16.21 -7.31 -8.21
N ASP A 251 -17.08 -8.12 -7.66
CA ASP A 251 -18.34 -8.60 -8.27
C ASP A 251 -19.56 -7.74 -7.90
N HIS A 252 -19.38 -6.66 -7.13
CA HIS A 252 -20.49 -5.78 -6.78
C HIS A 252 -21.07 -5.11 -8.04
N PRO A 253 -22.42 -5.10 -8.25
CA PRO A 253 -23.04 -4.65 -9.51
C PRO A 253 -22.70 -3.19 -9.90
N LEU A 254 -22.52 -2.33 -8.90
CA LEU A 254 -22.18 -0.93 -9.10
C LEU A 254 -20.68 -0.67 -9.27
N ASN A 255 -19.83 -1.66 -9.05
CA ASN A 255 -18.40 -1.56 -9.28
C ASN A 255 -18.07 -1.71 -10.78
N LYS A 256 -17.55 -0.69 -11.40
CA LYS A 256 -17.26 -0.63 -12.85
C LYS A 256 -15.78 -0.84 -13.18
N GLY A 257 -14.92 -1.03 -12.16
CA GLY A 257 -13.51 -1.39 -12.37
C GLY A 257 -12.53 -0.38 -11.77
N MET A 258 -11.30 -0.43 -12.26
CA MET A 258 -10.18 0.40 -11.83
C MET A 258 -10.12 1.71 -12.63
N LEU A 259 -9.75 2.80 -11.96
CA LEU A 259 -9.49 4.12 -12.52
C LEU A 259 -7.99 4.32 -12.83
N GLY A 260 -7.71 5.32 -13.65
CA GLY A 260 -6.36 5.85 -13.87
C GLY A 260 -5.68 5.31 -15.12
N MET A 261 -4.39 5.62 -15.27
CA MET A 261 -3.58 5.39 -16.49
C MET A 261 -3.71 3.98 -17.06
N HIS A 262 -3.70 2.96 -16.21
CA HIS A 262 -3.90 1.56 -16.57
C HIS A 262 -5.23 1.00 -16.06
N GLY A 263 -6.21 1.88 -15.84
CA GLY A 263 -7.56 1.51 -15.41
C GLY A 263 -8.39 0.86 -16.51
N ASN A 264 -9.65 0.59 -16.21
CA ASN A 264 -10.60 0.10 -17.19
C ASN A 264 -11.13 1.24 -18.08
N LEU A 265 -11.47 0.93 -19.31
CA LEU A 265 -11.94 1.92 -20.30
C LEU A 265 -13.21 2.63 -19.81
N GLY A 266 -14.22 1.88 -19.37
CA GLY A 266 -15.51 2.45 -18.94
C GLY A 266 -15.39 3.49 -17.83
N PRO A 267 -14.80 3.18 -16.66
CA PRO A 267 -14.62 4.15 -15.58
C PRO A 267 -13.88 5.43 -15.99
N ASN A 268 -12.84 5.30 -16.81
CA ASN A 268 -12.07 6.45 -17.27
C ASN A 268 -12.85 7.35 -18.24
N VAL A 269 -13.56 6.75 -19.20
CA VAL A 269 -14.43 7.52 -20.11
C VAL A 269 -15.56 8.20 -19.34
N LYS A 270 -16.23 7.47 -18.46
CA LYS A 270 -17.37 7.98 -17.69
C LYS A 270 -17.01 9.06 -16.66
N THR A 271 -15.74 9.16 -16.26
CA THR A 271 -15.24 10.29 -15.46
C THR A 271 -15.42 11.62 -16.22
N ASN A 272 -15.22 11.64 -17.54
CA ASN A 272 -15.39 12.82 -18.38
C ASN A 272 -16.81 12.94 -19.00
N GLU A 273 -17.76 12.08 -18.60
CA GLU A 273 -19.15 12.14 -19.04
C GLU A 273 -20.15 12.37 -17.89
N CYS A 274 -19.74 12.09 -16.64
CA CYS A 274 -20.62 12.27 -15.47
C CYS A 274 -20.98 13.75 -15.25
N ASP A 275 -22.14 14.01 -14.66
CA ASP A 275 -22.59 15.35 -14.24
C ASP A 275 -22.19 15.69 -12.81
N VAL A 276 -22.08 14.69 -11.93
CA VAL A 276 -21.57 14.82 -10.56
C VAL A 276 -20.52 13.76 -10.31
N LEU A 277 -19.30 14.20 -9.95
CA LEU A 277 -18.17 13.36 -9.60
C LEU A 277 -17.96 13.39 -8.09
N ILE A 278 -18.03 12.23 -7.43
CA ILE A 278 -17.94 12.11 -5.97
C ILE A 278 -16.65 11.37 -5.63
N ALA A 279 -15.62 12.09 -5.20
CA ALA A 279 -14.34 11.51 -4.82
C ALA A 279 -14.30 11.25 -3.32
N ILE A 280 -14.06 10.00 -2.92
CA ILE A 280 -14.10 9.57 -1.51
C ILE A 280 -12.74 9.02 -1.09
N GLY A 281 -12.04 9.74 -0.20
CA GLY A 281 -10.75 9.33 0.37
C GLY A 281 -9.68 9.08 -0.69
N MET A 282 -9.56 9.96 -1.69
CA MET A 282 -8.58 9.91 -2.77
C MET A 282 -8.05 11.31 -3.11
N ARG A 283 -6.81 11.42 -3.56
CA ARG A 283 -6.07 12.69 -3.66
C ARG A 283 -5.95 13.29 -5.06
N PHE A 284 -6.66 12.78 -6.05
CA PHE A 284 -6.56 13.21 -7.45
C PHE A 284 -5.11 13.29 -7.96
N ASP A 285 -4.34 12.21 -7.81
CA ASP A 285 -2.98 12.16 -8.33
C ASP A 285 -2.95 12.04 -9.86
N ASP A 286 -1.78 12.34 -10.44
CA ASP A 286 -1.56 12.39 -11.88
C ASP A 286 -1.82 11.04 -12.60
N ARG A 287 -1.69 9.91 -11.89
CA ARG A 287 -2.00 8.59 -12.46
C ARG A 287 -3.49 8.35 -12.61
N VAL A 288 -4.31 9.02 -11.80
CA VAL A 288 -5.77 8.97 -11.92
C VAL A 288 -6.30 10.05 -12.85
N THR A 289 -5.77 11.27 -12.77
CA THR A 289 -6.32 12.41 -13.52
C THR A 289 -5.84 12.52 -14.96
N GLY A 290 -4.64 12.01 -15.25
CA GLY A 290 -3.99 12.35 -16.50
C GLY A 290 -3.85 13.87 -16.64
N ASN A 291 -4.23 14.42 -17.79
CA ASN A 291 -4.23 15.86 -18.04
C ASN A 291 -5.31 16.58 -17.23
N ILE A 292 -4.90 17.31 -16.20
CA ILE A 292 -5.82 18.06 -15.30
C ILE A 292 -6.69 19.06 -16.06
N GLU A 293 -6.17 19.67 -17.14
CA GLU A 293 -6.90 20.67 -17.92
C GLU A 293 -8.15 20.11 -18.62
N THR A 294 -8.22 18.79 -18.79
CA THR A 294 -9.33 18.10 -19.46
C THR A 294 -10.10 17.15 -18.53
N TYR A 295 -9.71 17.06 -17.25
CA TYR A 295 -10.28 16.11 -16.30
C TYR A 295 -11.60 16.59 -15.72
N ALA A 296 -12.68 15.86 -15.95
CA ALA A 296 -14.03 16.04 -15.37
C ALA A 296 -14.58 17.49 -15.43
N ARG A 297 -14.26 18.26 -16.49
CA ARG A 297 -14.61 19.68 -16.63
C ARG A 297 -16.11 19.95 -16.68
N GLN A 298 -16.91 18.98 -17.09
CA GLN A 298 -18.36 19.07 -17.19
C GLN A 298 -19.06 18.78 -15.86
N ALA A 299 -18.37 18.10 -14.92
CA ALA A 299 -18.97 17.63 -13.68
C ALA A 299 -18.91 18.66 -12.55
N LYS A 300 -19.91 18.62 -11.66
CA LYS A 300 -19.81 19.15 -10.31
C LYS A 300 -19.02 18.17 -9.45
N ILE A 301 -17.96 18.63 -8.78
CA ILE A 301 -17.03 17.78 -8.04
C ILE A 301 -17.27 17.91 -6.55
N ILE A 302 -17.60 16.78 -5.90
CA ILE A 302 -17.68 16.63 -4.46
C ILE A 302 -16.42 15.86 -4.01
N HIS A 303 -15.65 16.43 -3.08
CA HIS A 303 -14.48 15.77 -2.52
C HIS A 303 -14.66 15.52 -1.02
N MET A 304 -14.69 14.25 -0.64
CA MET A 304 -14.81 13.80 0.74
C MET A 304 -13.43 13.29 1.20
N ASP A 305 -12.80 14.01 2.12
CA ASP A 305 -11.47 13.63 2.62
C ASP A 305 -11.27 14.06 4.09
N ILE A 306 -10.39 13.35 4.79
CA ILE A 306 -9.99 13.68 6.15
C ILE A 306 -8.90 14.75 6.19
N ASP A 307 -8.14 14.90 5.10
CA ASP A 307 -7.01 15.81 5.02
C ASP A 307 -7.39 17.10 4.27
N PRO A 308 -7.55 18.22 4.97
CA PRO A 308 -7.93 19.48 4.33
C PRO A 308 -6.87 19.97 3.31
N SER A 309 -5.64 19.50 3.39
CA SER A 309 -4.58 19.88 2.44
C SER A 309 -4.76 19.27 1.05
N GLU A 310 -5.58 18.23 0.90
CA GLU A 310 -5.89 17.62 -0.41
C GLU A 310 -7.02 18.37 -1.14
N ILE A 311 -7.82 19.17 -0.44
CA ILE A 311 -8.91 19.93 -1.04
C ILE A 311 -8.36 21.06 -1.94
N ASN A 312 -8.83 21.10 -3.18
CA ASN A 312 -8.40 22.07 -4.21
C ASN A 312 -6.91 22.02 -4.57
N LYS A 313 -6.19 20.97 -4.19
CA LYS A 313 -4.76 20.83 -4.45
C LYS A 313 -4.46 20.59 -5.95
N ASN A 314 -5.10 19.60 -6.54
CA ASN A 314 -4.89 19.22 -7.94
C ASN A 314 -6.14 19.53 -8.80
N VAL A 315 -7.32 19.25 -8.30
CA VAL A 315 -8.61 19.47 -8.97
C VAL A 315 -9.42 20.44 -8.13
N LYS A 316 -10.01 21.46 -8.78
CA LYS A 316 -10.90 22.39 -8.10
C LYS A 316 -12.24 21.69 -7.83
N VAL A 317 -12.71 21.75 -6.59
CA VAL A 317 -13.97 21.11 -6.18
C VAL A 317 -15.09 22.14 -6.00
N ASP A 318 -16.34 21.72 -6.21
CA ASP A 318 -17.52 22.54 -5.95
C ASP A 318 -17.98 22.41 -4.49
N VAL A 319 -17.85 21.22 -3.90
CA VAL A 319 -18.22 20.93 -2.51
C VAL A 319 -17.11 20.12 -1.84
N ALA A 320 -16.64 20.57 -0.68
CA ALA A 320 -15.65 19.87 0.14
C ALA A 320 -16.31 19.33 1.42
N VAL A 321 -16.38 18.02 1.57
CA VAL A 321 -16.86 17.37 2.79
C VAL A 321 -15.66 16.87 3.58
N LEU A 322 -15.24 17.64 4.58
CA LEU A 322 -14.14 17.24 5.47
C LEU A 322 -14.68 16.36 6.61
N GLY A 323 -13.87 15.39 7.04
CA GLY A 323 -14.20 14.51 8.16
C GLY A 323 -13.78 13.06 7.94
N ASP A 324 -14.05 12.24 8.96
CA ASP A 324 -13.85 10.79 8.86
C ASP A 324 -14.79 10.19 7.81
N CYS A 325 -14.24 9.33 6.95
CA CYS A 325 -14.97 8.75 5.82
C CYS A 325 -16.19 7.93 6.27
N LYS A 326 -16.09 7.22 7.38
CA LYS A 326 -17.18 6.39 7.91
C LYS A 326 -18.35 7.25 8.40
N GLU A 327 -18.05 8.29 9.17
CA GLU A 327 -19.05 9.19 9.72
C GLU A 327 -19.70 10.02 8.63
N THR A 328 -18.90 10.60 7.74
CA THR A 328 -19.42 11.45 6.65
C THR A 328 -20.30 10.68 5.67
N LEU A 329 -19.92 9.43 5.30
CA LEU A 329 -20.76 8.58 4.45
C LEU A 329 -22.06 8.16 5.15
N ALA A 330 -22.01 7.82 6.44
CA ALA A 330 -23.20 7.47 7.20
C ALA A 330 -24.21 8.63 7.25
N GLU A 331 -23.75 9.87 7.47
CA GLU A 331 -24.59 11.06 7.49
C GLU A 331 -25.08 11.42 6.06
N LEU A 332 -24.22 11.38 5.05
CA LEU A 332 -24.61 11.65 3.66
C LEU A 332 -25.68 10.67 3.19
N THR A 333 -25.55 9.39 3.55
CA THR A 333 -26.54 8.36 3.20
C THR A 333 -27.94 8.67 3.74
N LYS A 334 -28.05 9.35 4.88
CA LYS A 334 -29.39 9.77 5.40
C LYS A 334 -30.03 10.84 4.55
N LEU A 335 -29.24 11.76 3.97
CA LEU A 335 -29.68 12.93 3.22
C LEU A 335 -29.97 12.65 1.74
N VAL A 336 -29.30 11.66 1.14
CA VAL A 336 -29.55 11.29 -0.25
C VAL A 336 -30.87 10.53 -0.39
N ARG A 337 -31.54 10.73 -1.52
CA ARG A 337 -32.82 10.06 -1.87
C ARG A 337 -32.54 8.75 -2.59
N GLU A 338 -33.46 7.82 -2.50
CA GLU A 338 -33.48 6.67 -3.41
C GLU A 338 -33.76 7.16 -4.82
N LYS A 339 -32.89 6.81 -5.76
CA LYS A 339 -33.02 7.13 -7.18
C LYS A 339 -32.48 5.95 -7.98
N LYS A 340 -32.93 5.80 -9.21
CA LYS A 340 -32.40 4.79 -10.14
C LYS A 340 -31.68 5.47 -11.31
N HIS A 341 -30.50 4.95 -11.63
CA HIS A 341 -29.68 5.44 -12.73
C HIS A 341 -29.46 4.35 -13.79
N THR A 342 -30.52 3.60 -14.11
CA THR A 342 -30.46 2.38 -14.95
C THR A 342 -29.75 2.61 -16.29
N ASP A 343 -30.13 3.65 -17.03
CA ASP A 343 -29.57 3.94 -18.35
C ASP A 343 -28.10 4.39 -18.24
N TRP A 344 -27.78 5.17 -17.19
CA TRP A 344 -26.40 5.58 -16.92
C TRP A 344 -25.51 4.38 -16.58
N ILE A 345 -25.97 3.49 -15.71
CA ILE A 345 -25.26 2.26 -15.34
C ILE A 345 -25.08 1.35 -16.56
N ALA A 346 -26.12 1.21 -17.40
CA ALA A 346 -26.06 0.40 -18.62
C ALA A 346 -25.08 0.97 -19.65
N SER A 347 -24.86 2.29 -19.68
CA SER A 347 -23.94 2.94 -20.62
C SER A 347 -22.46 2.55 -20.42
N PHE A 348 -22.09 1.91 -19.30
CA PHE A 348 -20.76 1.35 -19.09
C PHE A 348 -20.51 0.06 -19.87
N GLU A 349 -21.57 -0.67 -20.24
CA GLU A 349 -21.46 -2.00 -20.86
C GLU A 349 -20.82 -1.95 -22.27
N GLU A 350 -21.05 -0.89 -23.04
CA GLU A 350 -20.43 -0.72 -24.34
C GLU A 350 -18.90 -0.67 -24.22
N HIS A 351 -18.39 0.12 -23.27
CA HIS A 351 -16.97 0.27 -23.01
C HIS A 351 -16.36 -1.01 -22.44
N ALA A 352 -17.06 -1.68 -21.51
CA ALA A 352 -16.64 -2.95 -20.95
C ALA A 352 -16.53 -4.05 -22.04
N LYS A 353 -17.48 -4.09 -22.98
CA LYS A 353 -17.44 -5.00 -24.12
C LYS A 353 -16.28 -4.70 -25.05
N ALA A 354 -16.09 -3.44 -25.42
CA ALA A 354 -14.98 -3.02 -26.28
C ALA A 354 -13.62 -3.35 -25.66
N GLU A 355 -13.44 -3.10 -24.36
CA GLU A 355 -12.22 -3.46 -23.62
C GLU A 355 -12.03 -4.97 -23.56
N PHE A 356 -13.10 -5.74 -23.29
CA PHE A 356 -13.04 -7.19 -23.26
C PHE A 356 -12.57 -7.79 -24.59
N GLU A 357 -13.16 -7.38 -25.71
CA GLU A 357 -12.85 -7.90 -27.05
C GLU A 357 -11.44 -7.52 -27.50
N ASN A 358 -10.99 -6.30 -27.20
CA ASN A 358 -9.71 -5.80 -27.71
C ASN A 358 -8.52 -6.12 -26.80
N VAL A 359 -8.71 -6.21 -25.50
CA VAL A 359 -7.64 -6.35 -24.50
C VAL A 359 -7.83 -7.58 -23.62
N ILE A 360 -8.92 -7.64 -22.84
CA ILE A 360 -9.04 -8.60 -21.73
C ILE A 360 -9.06 -10.04 -22.23
N ALA A 361 -9.81 -10.33 -23.30
CA ALA A 361 -9.89 -11.69 -23.84
C ALA A 361 -8.54 -12.21 -24.33
N LYS A 362 -7.74 -11.34 -24.94
CA LYS A 362 -6.40 -11.69 -25.42
C LYS A 362 -5.41 -11.94 -24.27
N GLU A 363 -5.53 -11.18 -23.20
CA GLU A 363 -4.63 -11.25 -22.05
C GLU A 363 -4.98 -12.42 -21.11
N LEU A 364 -6.27 -12.63 -20.83
CA LEU A 364 -6.70 -13.65 -19.87
C LEU A 364 -6.94 -15.03 -20.47
N PHE A 365 -7.24 -15.12 -21.78
CA PHE A 365 -7.64 -16.37 -22.45
C PHE A 365 -6.87 -16.59 -23.77
N PRO A 366 -5.52 -16.45 -23.77
CA PRO A 366 -4.74 -16.67 -24.98
C PRO A 366 -4.87 -18.13 -25.44
N LYS A 367 -4.99 -18.33 -26.76
CA LYS A 367 -5.16 -19.66 -27.34
C LYS A 367 -3.85 -20.36 -27.65
N ALA A 368 -2.77 -19.61 -27.76
CA ALA A 368 -1.43 -20.11 -28.13
C ALA A 368 -0.36 -19.07 -27.71
N GLY A 369 0.90 -19.45 -27.86
CA GLY A 369 2.04 -18.59 -27.52
C GLY A 369 2.48 -18.74 -26.05
N PRO A 370 3.44 -17.90 -25.61
CA PRO A 370 3.91 -17.87 -24.21
C PRO A 370 2.79 -17.55 -23.23
N LEU A 371 3.05 -17.73 -21.92
CA LEU A 371 2.17 -17.28 -20.85
C LEU A 371 2.05 -15.75 -20.87
N ASN A 372 0.83 -15.24 -20.63
CA ASN A 372 0.60 -13.83 -20.36
C ASN A 372 0.56 -13.58 -18.84
N MET A 373 0.96 -12.36 -18.41
CA MET A 373 0.91 -12.02 -16.98
C MET A 373 -0.52 -12.05 -16.43
N GLY A 374 -1.51 -11.57 -17.21
CA GLY A 374 -2.92 -11.54 -16.80
C GLY A 374 -3.53 -12.92 -16.60
N GLU A 375 -3.21 -13.91 -17.47
CA GLU A 375 -3.70 -15.29 -17.27
C GLU A 375 -3.12 -15.92 -16.00
N VAL A 376 -1.85 -15.65 -15.65
CA VAL A 376 -1.24 -16.10 -14.39
C VAL A 376 -1.96 -15.48 -13.19
N VAL A 377 -2.20 -14.16 -13.22
CA VAL A 377 -2.93 -13.45 -12.15
C VAL A 377 -4.33 -14.01 -11.97
N ARG A 378 -5.07 -14.21 -13.07
CA ARG A 378 -6.41 -14.80 -13.03
C ARG A 378 -6.40 -16.18 -12.40
N ALA A 379 -5.49 -17.06 -12.84
CA ALA A 379 -5.40 -18.43 -12.35
C ALA A 379 -5.11 -18.49 -10.84
N VAL A 380 -4.20 -17.64 -10.33
CA VAL A 380 -3.91 -17.55 -8.88
C VAL A 380 -5.10 -16.98 -8.11
N SER A 381 -5.76 -15.94 -8.64
CA SER A 381 -6.94 -15.33 -8.03
C SER A 381 -8.09 -16.33 -7.90
N GLU A 382 -8.37 -17.12 -8.95
CA GLU A 382 -9.39 -18.17 -8.95
C GLU A 382 -9.03 -19.31 -7.97
N ALA A 383 -7.77 -19.78 -7.99
CA ALA A 383 -7.30 -20.86 -7.12
C ALA A 383 -7.33 -20.48 -5.63
N THR A 384 -7.22 -19.20 -5.31
CA THR A 384 -7.35 -18.67 -3.94
C THR A 384 -8.78 -18.21 -3.60
N HIS A 385 -9.76 -18.54 -4.43
CA HIS A 385 -11.17 -18.14 -4.27
C HIS A 385 -11.36 -16.62 -4.11
N HIS A 386 -10.44 -15.81 -4.66
CA HIS A 386 -10.43 -14.36 -4.56
C HIS A 386 -10.29 -13.83 -3.11
N GLU A 387 -9.82 -14.66 -2.18
CA GLU A 387 -9.71 -14.33 -0.76
C GLU A 387 -8.27 -14.06 -0.29
N ALA A 388 -7.25 -14.34 -1.10
CA ALA A 388 -5.86 -14.08 -0.74
C ALA A 388 -5.60 -12.58 -0.53
N VAL A 389 -4.58 -12.28 0.27
CA VAL A 389 -3.96 -10.95 0.31
C VAL A 389 -3.02 -10.86 -0.86
N LEU A 390 -3.32 -9.97 -1.79
CA LEU A 390 -2.46 -9.65 -2.92
C LEU A 390 -1.39 -8.64 -2.46
N VAL A 391 -0.15 -9.00 -2.64
CA VAL A 391 0.97 -8.06 -2.55
C VAL A 391 1.60 -7.93 -3.94
N THR A 392 2.01 -6.74 -4.34
CA THR A 392 2.73 -6.56 -5.61
C THR A 392 4.05 -5.85 -5.41
N ASP A 393 5.03 -6.23 -6.21
CA ASP A 393 6.14 -5.34 -6.52
C ASP A 393 5.73 -4.31 -7.57
N VAL A 394 6.64 -3.49 -8.07
CA VAL A 394 6.34 -2.38 -8.98
C VAL A 394 6.71 -2.71 -10.43
N GLY A 395 5.84 -2.30 -11.36
CA GLY A 395 6.02 -2.47 -12.80
C GLY A 395 4.81 -3.12 -13.48
N GLN A 396 5.03 -3.82 -14.58
CA GLN A 396 3.94 -4.52 -15.29
C GLN A 396 3.24 -5.56 -14.42
N ASN A 397 3.99 -6.29 -13.59
CA ASN A 397 3.44 -7.22 -12.61
C ASN A 397 2.39 -6.55 -11.70
N GLN A 398 2.67 -5.33 -11.21
CA GLN A 398 1.77 -4.54 -10.37
C GLN A 398 0.47 -4.21 -11.12
N MET A 399 0.59 -3.66 -12.32
CA MET A 399 -0.57 -3.21 -13.10
C MET A 399 -1.43 -4.40 -13.52
N MET A 400 -0.83 -5.50 -13.97
CA MET A 400 -1.55 -6.73 -14.33
C MET A 400 -2.25 -7.35 -13.12
N ALA A 401 -1.57 -7.42 -11.97
CA ALA A 401 -2.16 -7.91 -10.74
C ALA A 401 -3.33 -7.02 -10.28
N ALA A 402 -3.15 -5.69 -10.28
CA ALA A 402 -4.20 -4.75 -9.90
C ALA A 402 -5.45 -4.86 -10.78
N ARG A 403 -5.28 -5.08 -12.10
CA ARG A 403 -6.38 -5.17 -13.06
C ARG A 403 -7.15 -6.48 -12.98
N TYR A 404 -6.45 -7.60 -12.79
CA TYR A 404 -7.03 -8.93 -13.04
C TYR A 404 -7.23 -9.78 -11.79
N PHE A 405 -6.62 -9.40 -10.66
CA PHE A 405 -6.94 -10.04 -9.38
C PHE A 405 -8.30 -9.54 -8.87
N LYS A 406 -9.13 -10.46 -8.39
CA LYS A 406 -10.44 -10.12 -7.80
C LYS A 406 -10.36 -10.05 -6.29
N TYR A 407 -11.17 -9.19 -5.70
CA TYR A 407 -11.21 -8.93 -4.26
C TYR A 407 -12.62 -9.19 -3.73
N THR A 408 -12.72 -10.06 -2.73
CA THR A 408 -13.98 -10.34 -2.00
C THR A 408 -13.93 -9.84 -0.57
N LYS A 409 -12.73 -9.53 -0.08
CA LYS A 409 -12.48 -9.04 1.29
C LYS A 409 -11.71 -7.72 1.24
N ASN A 410 -11.92 -6.91 2.28
CA ASN A 410 -11.16 -5.66 2.48
C ASN A 410 -9.68 -5.95 2.84
N ARG A 411 -8.84 -4.92 2.79
CA ARG A 411 -7.41 -5.00 3.08
C ARG A 411 -6.71 -6.14 2.34
N SER A 412 -7.10 -6.32 1.08
CA SER A 412 -6.62 -7.42 0.23
C SER A 412 -5.60 -6.99 -0.81
N ILE A 413 -5.29 -5.69 -0.92
CA ILE A 413 -4.22 -5.19 -1.79
C ILE A 413 -3.16 -4.42 -1.00
N ILE A 414 -1.90 -4.78 -1.23
CA ILE A 414 -0.72 -4.15 -0.63
C ILE A 414 0.28 -3.88 -1.75
N THR A 415 0.52 -2.61 -2.03
CA THR A 415 1.36 -2.18 -3.15
C THR A 415 1.95 -0.80 -2.87
N SER A 416 3.13 -0.49 -3.39
CA SER A 416 3.67 0.87 -3.39
C SER A 416 2.98 1.67 -4.49
N GLY A 417 1.93 2.40 -4.13
CA GLY A 417 1.08 3.10 -5.09
C GLY A 417 1.58 4.48 -5.48
N GLY A 418 1.99 5.26 -4.49
CA GLY A 418 2.39 6.66 -4.70
C GLY A 418 3.87 6.84 -5.04
N LEU A 419 4.77 6.16 -4.32
CA LEU A 419 6.21 6.26 -4.58
C LEU A 419 6.67 5.32 -5.70
N GLY A 420 6.02 4.16 -5.85
CA GLY A 420 6.37 3.20 -6.87
C GLY A 420 7.72 2.51 -6.62
N THR A 421 7.95 2.08 -5.39
CA THR A 421 9.21 1.52 -4.92
C THR A 421 9.40 0.09 -5.41
N MET A 422 10.25 -0.13 -6.41
CA MET A 422 10.69 -1.49 -6.77
C MET A 422 11.44 -2.13 -5.60
N GLY A 423 11.21 -3.43 -5.37
CA GLY A 423 11.72 -4.17 -4.21
C GLY A 423 10.79 -4.09 -2.98
N PHE A 424 9.66 -3.40 -3.06
CA PHE A 424 8.65 -3.33 -2.00
C PHE A 424 7.98 -4.69 -1.74
N GLY A 425 7.69 -5.44 -2.81
CA GLY A 425 6.78 -6.58 -2.78
C GLY A 425 7.17 -7.68 -1.80
N LEU A 426 8.41 -8.18 -1.89
CA LEU A 426 8.86 -9.32 -1.09
C LEU A 426 8.84 -9.04 0.41
N PRO A 427 9.48 -7.98 0.94
CA PRO A 427 9.42 -7.68 2.37
C PRO A 427 8.00 -7.29 2.83
N ALA A 428 7.20 -6.61 2.03
CA ALA A 428 5.81 -6.30 2.38
C ALA A 428 4.96 -7.58 2.51
N ALA A 429 5.20 -8.59 1.67
CA ALA A 429 4.54 -9.89 1.78
C ALA A 429 4.92 -10.60 3.09
N ILE A 430 6.19 -10.54 3.50
CA ILE A 430 6.62 -11.05 4.82
C ILE A 430 5.78 -10.39 5.92
N GLY A 431 5.71 -9.06 5.92
CA GLY A 431 4.91 -8.32 6.89
C GLY A 431 3.44 -8.68 6.89
N ALA A 432 2.87 -8.88 5.71
CA ALA A 432 1.47 -9.27 5.54
C ALA A 432 1.14 -10.64 6.14
N THR A 433 2.05 -11.62 6.11
CA THR A 433 1.83 -12.94 6.73
C THR A 433 1.69 -12.84 8.25
N PHE A 434 2.43 -11.93 8.88
CA PHE A 434 2.30 -11.65 10.32
C PHE A 434 1.07 -10.79 10.65
N GLY A 435 0.64 -9.94 9.71
CA GLY A 435 -0.56 -9.12 9.87
C GLY A 435 -1.86 -9.91 9.68
N ARG A 436 -1.85 -10.92 8.82
CA ARG A 436 -3.01 -11.78 8.48
C ARG A 436 -2.61 -13.25 8.38
N PRO A 437 -2.25 -13.86 9.53
CA PRO A 437 -1.90 -15.28 9.56
C PRO A 437 -3.07 -16.23 9.22
N ASP A 438 -4.28 -15.68 9.16
CA ASP A 438 -5.52 -16.38 8.79
C ASP A 438 -5.77 -16.42 7.27
N ARG A 439 -4.92 -15.77 6.46
CA ARG A 439 -5.12 -15.66 5.00
C ARG A 439 -3.86 -16.03 4.22
N THR A 440 -4.06 -16.61 3.06
CA THR A 440 -2.97 -16.81 2.08
C THR A 440 -2.46 -15.45 1.60
N VAL A 441 -1.15 -15.26 1.62
CA VAL A 441 -0.48 -14.07 1.08
C VAL A 441 0.23 -14.45 -0.21
N CYS A 442 -0.19 -13.83 -1.32
CA CYS A 442 0.41 -14.01 -2.64
C CYS A 442 1.12 -12.73 -3.06
N VAL A 443 2.41 -12.81 -3.42
CA VAL A 443 3.15 -11.66 -3.94
C VAL A 443 3.51 -11.87 -5.40
N PHE A 444 3.12 -10.91 -6.24
CA PHE A 444 3.49 -10.86 -7.64
C PHE A 444 4.68 -9.92 -7.82
N MET A 445 5.73 -10.42 -8.44
CA MET A 445 6.99 -9.69 -8.64
C MET A 445 7.48 -9.87 -10.07
N GLY A 446 8.10 -8.83 -10.62
CA GLY A 446 8.94 -8.98 -11.80
C GLY A 446 10.37 -9.42 -11.42
N ASP A 447 11.11 -9.90 -12.39
CA ASP A 447 12.50 -10.34 -12.26
C ASP A 447 13.43 -9.23 -11.76
N GLY A 448 13.22 -7.98 -12.19
CA GLY A 448 13.95 -6.83 -11.68
C GLY A 448 13.60 -6.47 -10.24
N GLY A 449 12.30 -6.51 -9.88
CA GLY A 449 11.83 -6.18 -8.54
C GLY A 449 12.29 -7.17 -7.47
N LEU A 450 12.22 -8.48 -7.76
CA LEU A 450 12.70 -9.50 -6.84
C LEU A 450 14.19 -9.32 -6.49
N GLN A 451 15.02 -8.96 -7.47
CA GLN A 451 16.46 -8.81 -7.24
C GLN A 451 16.82 -7.63 -6.33
N MET A 452 15.94 -6.62 -6.18
CA MET A 452 16.23 -5.45 -5.34
C MET A 452 16.20 -5.74 -3.84
N ASN A 453 15.43 -6.74 -3.40
CA ASN A 453 15.37 -7.18 -2.00
C ASN A 453 15.47 -8.71 -1.87
N LEU A 454 16.23 -9.35 -2.76
CA LEU A 454 16.42 -10.80 -2.82
C LEU A 454 16.90 -11.39 -1.49
N GLN A 455 17.70 -10.65 -0.72
CA GLN A 455 18.23 -11.07 0.57
C GLN A 455 17.14 -11.39 1.60
N GLU A 456 15.92 -10.87 1.42
CA GLU A 456 14.78 -11.15 2.31
C GLU A 456 14.25 -12.60 2.17
N LEU A 457 14.71 -13.35 1.16
CA LEU A 457 14.53 -14.81 1.14
C LEU A 457 15.18 -15.46 2.39
N GLY A 458 16.24 -14.85 2.94
CA GLY A 458 16.82 -15.27 4.21
C GLY A 458 15.89 -15.06 5.40
N THR A 459 15.12 -13.99 5.41
CA THR A 459 14.07 -13.75 6.41
C THR A 459 12.94 -14.77 6.27
N ILE A 460 12.49 -15.04 5.04
CA ILE A 460 11.47 -16.06 4.75
C ILE A 460 11.94 -17.44 5.23
N MET A 461 13.16 -17.82 4.91
CA MET A 461 13.76 -19.10 5.31
C MET A 461 13.82 -19.25 6.84
N GLU A 462 14.29 -18.22 7.55
CA GLU A 462 14.41 -18.25 9.01
C GLU A 462 13.07 -18.32 9.72
N GLN A 463 12.10 -17.53 9.25
CA GLN A 463 10.77 -17.44 9.85
C GLN A 463 9.78 -18.49 9.32
N GLN A 464 10.15 -19.25 8.29
CA GLN A 464 9.24 -20.12 7.54
C GLN A 464 7.94 -19.38 7.15
N ALA A 465 8.08 -18.09 6.79
CA ALA A 465 6.95 -17.22 6.47
C ALA A 465 6.18 -17.77 5.24
N PRO A 466 4.86 -18.05 5.34
CA PRO A 466 4.11 -18.76 4.29
C PRO A 466 3.77 -17.86 3.10
N VAL A 467 4.76 -17.18 2.55
CA VAL A 467 4.62 -16.31 1.37
C VAL A 467 4.55 -17.14 0.10
N LYS A 468 3.50 -16.99 -0.69
CA LYS A 468 3.39 -17.56 -2.04
C LYS A 468 3.94 -16.53 -3.03
N MET A 469 5.14 -16.77 -3.51
CA MET A 469 5.90 -15.88 -4.39
C MET A 469 5.65 -16.24 -5.85
N ILE A 470 5.03 -15.37 -6.61
CA ILE A 470 4.78 -15.53 -8.04
C ILE A 470 5.72 -14.57 -8.78
N LEU A 471 6.78 -15.12 -9.35
CA LEU A 471 7.77 -14.40 -10.15
C LEU A 471 7.35 -14.43 -11.62
N MET A 472 6.94 -13.27 -12.15
CA MET A 472 6.61 -13.10 -13.56
C MET A 472 7.86 -12.65 -14.31
N ASN A 473 8.63 -13.63 -14.80
CA ASN A 473 9.90 -13.41 -15.47
C ASN A 473 9.71 -13.16 -16.96
N ASN A 474 9.96 -11.93 -17.40
CA ASN A 474 9.92 -11.53 -18.82
C ASN A 474 11.29 -11.05 -19.36
N ASN A 475 12.36 -11.23 -18.63
CA ASN A 475 13.71 -10.79 -18.98
C ASN A 475 13.85 -9.29 -19.28
N TYR A 476 12.97 -8.46 -18.74
CA TYR A 476 12.98 -7.02 -18.94
C TYR A 476 12.55 -6.24 -17.69
N LEU A 477 13.03 -5.00 -17.57
CA LEU A 477 12.33 -3.97 -16.81
C LEU A 477 11.08 -3.57 -17.61
N GLY A 478 10.04 -4.41 -17.52
CA GLY A 478 8.94 -4.48 -18.48
C GLY A 478 8.19 -3.17 -18.70
N ASN A 479 7.91 -2.42 -17.62
CA ASN A 479 7.20 -1.14 -17.71
C ASN A 479 8.05 -0.07 -18.44
N VAL A 480 9.35 -0.02 -18.13
CA VAL A 480 10.29 0.91 -18.81
C VAL A 480 10.47 0.49 -20.28
N ARG A 481 10.59 -0.82 -20.55
CA ARG A 481 10.63 -1.35 -21.92
C ARG A 481 9.38 -0.94 -22.71
N GLN A 482 8.17 -1.06 -22.13
CA GLN A 482 6.93 -0.65 -22.78
C GLN A 482 6.97 0.83 -23.19
N TRP A 483 7.43 1.70 -22.30
CA TRP A 483 7.58 3.13 -22.60
C TRP A 483 8.61 3.39 -23.70
N GLN A 484 9.74 2.67 -23.69
CA GLN A 484 10.75 2.77 -24.74
C GLN A 484 10.21 2.30 -26.09
N ALA A 485 9.40 1.24 -26.11
CA ALA A 485 8.73 0.78 -27.33
C ALA A 485 7.77 1.82 -27.88
N MET A 486 6.88 2.36 -27.04
CA MET A 486 5.80 3.24 -27.46
C MET A 486 6.25 4.67 -27.78
N PHE A 487 7.18 5.22 -26.99
CA PHE A 487 7.49 6.66 -27.03
C PHE A 487 8.94 6.98 -27.43
N PHE A 488 9.83 5.98 -27.50
CA PHE A 488 11.24 6.18 -27.80
C PHE A 488 11.73 5.33 -28.98
N GLY A 489 10.82 4.92 -29.87
CA GLY A 489 11.15 4.20 -31.11
C GLY A 489 11.82 2.84 -30.90
N GLY A 490 11.49 2.14 -29.80
CA GLY A 490 12.03 0.81 -29.49
C GLY A 490 13.51 0.80 -29.11
N ARG A 491 14.07 1.93 -28.69
CA ARG A 491 15.47 2.00 -28.23
C ARG A 491 15.58 1.50 -26.80
N TYR A 492 15.73 0.19 -26.61
CA TYR A 492 15.79 -0.50 -25.34
C TYR A 492 17.13 -0.27 -24.63
N SER A 493 17.26 0.88 -23.96
CA SER A 493 18.44 1.28 -23.21
C SER A 493 18.40 0.74 -21.80
N PHE A 494 19.26 -0.25 -21.51
CA PHE A 494 19.42 -0.88 -20.18
C PHE A 494 18.15 -1.47 -19.58
N THR A 495 17.20 -1.91 -20.40
CA THR A 495 15.96 -2.58 -19.95
C THR A 495 15.97 -4.09 -20.13
N PRO A 496 16.67 -4.70 -21.13
CA PRO A 496 16.87 -6.14 -21.16
C PRO A 496 17.68 -6.61 -19.95
N MET A 497 17.27 -7.72 -19.36
CA MET A 497 17.93 -8.31 -18.19
C MET A 497 18.46 -9.70 -18.49
N VAL A 498 19.64 -9.99 -17.96
CA VAL A 498 20.17 -11.36 -17.86
C VAL A 498 19.94 -11.83 -16.43
N ASN A 499 19.03 -12.77 -16.25
CA ASN A 499 18.60 -13.21 -14.96
C ASN A 499 19.40 -14.42 -14.44
N PRO A 500 19.55 -14.55 -13.11
CA PRO A 500 20.10 -15.77 -12.52
C PRO A 500 19.10 -16.93 -12.63
N ASP A 501 19.53 -18.13 -12.33
CA ASP A 501 18.63 -19.27 -12.17
C ASP A 501 17.89 -19.18 -10.82
N TYR A 502 16.64 -18.72 -10.85
CA TYR A 502 15.83 -18.51 -9.66
C TYR A 502 15.50 -19.82 -8.92
N MET A 503 15.50 -20.97 -9.60
CA MET A 503 15.31 -22.26 -8.94
C MET A 503 16.50 -22.59 -8.02
N LYS A 504 17.72 -22.35 -8.50
CA LYS A 504 18.92 -22.51 -7.67
C LYS A 504 19.00 -21.51 -6.51
N ILE A 505 18.49 -20.31 -6.72
CA ILE A 505 18.39 -19.31 -5.64
C ILE A 505 17.41 -19.81 -4.58
N ALA A 506 16.22 -20.25 -4.96
CA ALA A 506 15.23 -20.79 -4.03
C ALA A 506 15.77 -22.01 -3.28
N GLU A 507 16.44 -22.92 -3.98
CA GLU A 507 17.12 -24.08 -3.38
C GLU A 507 18.15 -23.67 -2.32
N ALA A 508 18.98 -22.64 -2.61
CA ALA A 508 20.00 -22.12 -1.68
C ALA A 508 19.38 -21.56 -0.38
N TYR A 509 18.14 -21.10 -0.41
CA TYR A 509 17.36 -20.65 0.75
C TYR A 509 16.40 -21.72 1.28
N ASN A 510 16.52 -22.98 0.85
CA ASN A 510 15.63 -24.10 1.22
C ASN A 510 14.14 -23.79 0.99
N ILE A 511 13.81 -23.05 -0.05
CA ILE A 511 12.44 -22.69 -0.43
C ILE A 511 12.00 -23.61 -1.57
N PRO A 512 10.90 -24.38 -1.42
CA PRO A 512 10.31 -25.13 -2.52
C PRO A 512 9.98 -24.24 -3.69
N SER A 513 10.24 -24.71 -4.91
CA SER A 513 10.06 -23.89 -6.10
C SER A 513 9.73 -24.72 -7.33
N ARG A 514 9.01 -24.08 -8.27
CA ARG A 514 8.70 -24.64 -9.59
C ARG A 514 8.79 -23.58 -10.66
N ARG A 515 9.34 -23.92 -11.84
CA ARG A 515 9.34 -23.08 -13.04
C ARG A 515 8.27 -23.56 -14.00
N VAL A 516 7.47 -22.63 -14.51
CA VAL A 516 6.43 -22.86 -15.51
C VAL A 516 6.77 -22.10 -16.78
N ILE A 517 6.88 -22.84 -17.88
CA ILE A 517 7.13 -22.31 -19.22
C ILE A 517 5.90 -22.54 -20.10
N ASN A 518 5.28 -23.71 -19.97
CA ASN A 518 4.12 -24.12 -20.77
C ASN A 518 2.81 -23.85 -20.01
N ARG A 519 1.80 -23.39 -20.75
CA ARG A 519 0.47 -23.06 -20.18
C ARG A 519 -0.20 -24.23 -19.50
N GLU A 520 -0.04 -25.43 -20.04
CA GLU A 520 -0.63 -26.67 -19.53
C GLU A 520 -0.21 -26.97 -18.08
N ASP A 521 1.00 -26.55 -17.71
CA ASP A 521 1.58 -26.83 -16.38
C ASP A 521 1.14 -25.82 -15.32
N LEU A 522 0.52 -24.69 -15.72
CA LEU A 522 0.28 -23.55 -14.83
C LEU A 522 -0.65 -23.89 -13.66
N LEU A 523 -1.77 -24.53 -13.94
CA LEU A 523 -2.77 -24.83 -12.88
C LEU A 523 -2.23 -25.85 -11.88
N GLU A 524 -1.52 -26.88 -12.34
CA GLU A 524 -0.89 -27.86 -11.47
C GLU A 524 0.16 -27.21 -10.57
N ALA A 525 0.99 -26.36 -11.13
CA ALA A 525 2.03 -25.63 -10.38
C ALA A 525 1.44 -24.67 -9.32
N ILE A 526 0.31 -24.01 -9.63
CA ILE A 526 -0.40 -23.16 -8.66
C ILE A 526 -0.99 -24.02 -7.53
N GLN A 527 -1.56 -25.19 -7.84
CA GLN A 527 -2.09 -26.12 -6.84
C GLN A 527 -0.98 -26.64 -5.94
N GLU A 528 0.18 -27.02 -6.49
CA GLU A 528 1.37 -27.43 -5.73
C GLU A 528 1.82 -26.29 -4.79
N MET A 529 1.93 -25.06 -5.31
CA MET A 529 2.30 -23.89 -4.51
C MET A 529 1.34 -23.67 -3.33
N LEU A 530 0.03 -23.76 -3.57
CA LEU A 530 -0.98 -23.53 -2.53
C LEU A 530 -1.09 -24.67 -1.53
N ALA A 531 -0.82 -25.91 -1.95
CA ALA A 531 -0.82 -27.10 -1.08
C ALA A 531 0.44 -27.22 -0.23
N THR A 532 1.52 -26.55 -0.59
CA THR A 532 2.78 -26.58 0.18
C THR A 532 2.63 -25.75 1.45
N ASP A 533 2.91 -26.33 2.60
CA ASP A 533 3.06 -25.59 3.84
C ASP A 533 4.30 -24.70 3.80
N GLY A 534 4.18 -23.45 4.33
CA GLY A 534 5.28 -22.49 4.31
C GLY A 534 5.46 -21.75 2.98
N PRO A 535 6.67 -21.23 2.71
CA PRO A 535 6.96 -20.45 1.51
C PRO A 535 7.02 -21.31 0.24
N PHE A 536 6.77 -20.68 -0.90
CA PHE A 536 6.95 -21.30 -2.22
C PHE A 536 7.30 -20.25 -3.26
N LEU A 537 8.26 -20.54 -4.16
CA LEU A 537 8.58 -19.69 -5.31
C LEU A 537 8.09 -20.34 -6.61
N LEU A 538 7.08 -19.74 -7.22
CA LEU A 538 6.58 -20.09 -8.54
C LEU A 538 7.13 -19.10 -9.57
N GLU A 539 8.08 -19.53 -10.39
CA GLU A 539 8.55 -18.75 -11.53
C GLU A 539 7.68 -19.05 -12.75
N THR A 540 7.05 -18.02 -13.32
CA THR A 540 6.32 -18.09 -14.57
C THR A 540 7.09 -17.34 -15.66
N CYS A 541 7.55 -18.06 -16.71
CA CYS A 541 8.20 -17.46 -17.86
C CYS A 541 7.12 -16.87 -18.77
N VAL A 542 6.95 -15.56 -18.69
CA VAL A 542 5.88 -14.86 -19.42
C VAL A 542 6.42 -14.18 -20.69
N ILE A 543 5.50 -13.74 -21.54
CA ILE A 543 5.86 -13.02 -22.77
C ILE A 543 6.78 -11.83 -22.48
N GLU A 544 7.89 -11.75 -23.23
CA GLU A 544 8.93 -10.71 -23.02
C GLU A 544 8.45 -9.32 -23.37
N GLU A 545 7.73 -9.18 -24.48
CA GLU A 545 7.31 -7.90 -25.04
C GLU A 545 5.83 -7.57 -24.79
N GLY A 546 5.21 -8.19 -23.79
CA GLY A 546 3.85 -7.86 -23.37
C GLY A 546 3.71 -6.40 -22.94
N ASN A 547 2.55 -5.82 -23.21
CA ASN A 547 2.20 -4.44 -22.80
C ASN A 547 0.98 -4.43 -21.89
N VAL A 548 0.97 -3.53 -20.92
CA VAL A 548 -0.21 -3.31 -20.07
C VAL A 548 -1.15 -2.36 -20.79
N LEU A 549 -2.31 -2.87 -21.14
CA LEU A 549 -3.39 -2.14 -21.82
C LEU A 549 -4.72 -2.36 -21.06
N PRO A 550 -5.70 -1.46 -21.18
CA PRO A 550 -5.62 -0.14 -21.81
C PRO A 550 -4.62 0.78 -21.10
N MET A 551 -4.20 1.83 -21.80
CA MET A 551 -3.28 2.81 -21.22
C MET A 551 -3.64 4.22 -21.67
N THR A 552 -3.77 5.16 -20.74
CA THR A 552 -3.77 6.59 -21.05
C THR A 552 -2.34 7.04 -21.33
N PRO A 553 -2.03 7.64 -22.51
CA PRO A 553 -0.69 8.15 -22.77
C PRO A 553 -0.26 9.22 -21.77
N PRO A 554 1.05 9.39 -21.52
CA PRO A 554 1.54 10.45 -20.65
C PRO A 554 1.06 11.83 -21.09
N GLY A 555 0.44 12.59 -20.18
CA GLY A 555 -0.15 13.90 -20.50
C GLY A 555 -1.43 13.84 -21.33
N GLY A 556 -1.93 12.64 -21.63
CA GLY A 556 -3.19 12.44 -22.35
C GLY A 556 -4.41 12.67 -21.47
N THR A 557 -5.56 12.80 -22.10
CA THR A 557 -6.86 12.91 -21.45
C THR A 557 -7.32 11.54 -20.95
N VAL A 558 -7.90 11.48 -19.77
CA VAL A 558 -8.28 10.22 -19.09
C VAL A 558 -9.19 9.30 -19.94
N ASN A 559 -10.01 9.85 -20.82
CA ASN A 559 -10.89 9.11 -21.72
C ASN A 559 -10.25 8.74 -23.08
N GLU A 560 -9.01 9.15 -23.34
CA GLU A 560 -8.28 8.81 -24.57
C GLU A 560 -7.32 7.62 -24.32
N MET A 561 -7.91 6.46 -24.05
CA MET A 561 -7.13 5.26 -23.74
C MET A 561 -6.75 4.47 -25.00
N LEU A 562 -5.51 4.05 -25.06
CA LEU A 562 -5.02 3.11 -26.09
C LEU A 562 -5.44 1.68 -25.73
N LEU A 563 -6.08 0.98 -26.66
CA LEU A 563 -6.46 -0.42 -26.53
C LEU A 563 -5.49 -1.36 -27.26
N GLU A 564 -4.61 -0.81 -28.08
CA GLU A 564 -3.57 -1.53 -28.83
C GLU A 564 -2.31 -0.66 -28.98
N CYS A 565 -1.16 -1.30 -29.27
CA CYS A 565 0.12 -0.63 -29.51
C CYS A 565 0.76 -1.17 -30.78
#